data_612731df9ab615ca3d654e4c8d9912e4
#
_entry.id   612731df9ab615ca3d654e4c8d9912e4
#
_cell.length_a   1.000
_cell.length_b   1.000
_cell.length_c   1.000
_cell.angle_alpha   90.00
_cell.angle_beta   90.00
_cell.angle_gamma   90.00
#
_symmetry.space_group_name_H-M   'P 1'
#
loop_
_entity.id
_entity.type
_entity.pdbx_description
1 polymer ?
#
loop_
_entity_poly.entity_id
_entity_poly.type
_entity_poly.pdbx_seq_one_letter_code
_entity_poly.pdbx_strand_id
1 'polypeptide(L)'
;MDLDEPRITGNIKEIKTGKRIDNLDMNKIMPDFFKTETENLKIINNSKNVLKKLSKFLQIIVLTNLPHKDKNKRVKALQRNDMNFPVITNSGLKGEAVKKILDKTKIKVKSFFIDDMPLNIDSVSKESSDTVCIHFIQDKRIKKLMPTPKSATISFHNWLDIENFILDNLNDDGEKETQ
;
A
#
# COMPACT_ATOMS: atom_id res chain seq x y z
N MET A 1 13.94 13.85 -10.57
CA MET A 1 12.54 13.69 -11.06
C MET A 1 11.87 15.04 -10.96
N ASP A 2 11.11 15.43 -11.95
CA ASP A 2 10.28 16.63 -11.94
C ASP A 2 8.91 16.27 -11.32
N LEU A 3 8.56 16.93 -10.22
CA LEU A 3 7.33 16.62 -9.48
C LEU A 3 6.10 17.34 -10.05
N ASP A 4 6.29 18.22 -11.01
CA ASP A 4 5.21 18.90 -11.73
C ASP A 4 4.74 18.13 -12.97
N GLU A 5 5.50 17.15 -13.43
CA GLU A 5 5.08 16.25 -14.49
C GLU A 5 4.34 15.03 -13.90
N PRO A 6 3.08 14.77 -14.29
CA PRO A 6 2.26 13.67 -13.76
C PRO A 6 2.66 12.29 -14.31
N ARG A 7 3.96 12.01 -14.44
CA ARG A 7 4.49 10.74 -14.89
C ARG A 7 5.83 10.42 -14.21
N ILE A 8 6.06 9.17 -13.91
CA ILE A 8 7.32 8.68 -13.35
C ILE A 8 8.26 8.28 -14.49
N THR A 9 7.77 7.50 -15.46
CA THR A 9 8.55 7.05 -16.61
C THR A 9 8.96 8.23 -17.49
N GLY A 10 10.24 8.31 -17.84
CA GLY A 10 10.82 9.40 -18.63
C GLY A 10 11.00 10.72 -17.86
N ASN A 11 10.79 10.72 -16.54
CA ASN A 11 10.94 11.89 -15.67
C ASN A 11 12.07 11.73 -14.63
N ILE A 12 12.96 10.76 -14.81
CA ILE A 12 14.09 10.55 -13.91
C ILE A 12 15.27 11.37 -14.40
N LYS A 13 15.91 12.12 -13.49
CA LYS A 13 17.08 12.96 -13.77
C LYS A 13 18.32 12.40 -13.08
N GLU A 14 19.46 12.50 -13.75
CA GLU A 14 20.75 12.21 -13.13
C GLU A 14 21.02 13.23 -12.00
N ILE A 15 21.40 12.75 -10.83
CA ILE A 15 21.60 13.62 -9.65
C ILE A 15 22.72 14.64 -9.88
N LYS A 16 23.81 14.22 -10.54
CA LYS A 16 25.00 15.07 -10.73
C LYS A 16 24.80 16.17 -11.77
N THR A 17 24.10 15.89 -12.84
CA THR A 17 23.98 16.80 -13.99
C THR A 17 22.61 17.47 -14.09
N GLY A 18 21.60 16.94 -13.40
CA GLY A 18 20.20 17.35 -13.53
C GLY A 18 19.56 17.01 -14.88
N LYS A 19 20.29 16.39 -15.79
CA LYS A 19 19.78 16.01 -17.11
C LYS A 19 18.80 14.83 -16.99
N ARG A 20 17.76 14.83 -17.82
CA ARG A 20 16.88 13.68 -17.96
C ARG A 20 17.67 12.49 -18.49
N ILE A 21 17.35 11.32 -17.96
CA ILE A 21 17.87 10.06 -18.48
C ILE A 21 16.86 9.56 -19.49
N ASP A 22 17.17 9.76 -20.77
CA ASP A 22 16.41 9.20 -21.86
C ASP A 22 16.64 7.69 -21.93
N ASN A 23 15.62 6.92 -22.27
CA ASN A 23 15.68 5.46 -22.42
C ASN A 23 15.99 4.67 -21.14
N LEU A 24 15.61 5.18 -19.97
CA LEU A 24 15.71 4.44 -18.73
C LEU A 24 14.79 3.21 -18.79
N ASP A 25 15.40 2.03 -18.95
CA ASP A 25 14.65 0.78 -18.96
C ASP A 25 14.27 0.36 -17.54
N MET A 26 13.07 0.74 -17.11
CA MET A 26 12.55 0.41 -15.78
C MET A 26 12.50 -1.11 -15.54
N ASN A 27 12.36 -1.92 -16.59
CA ASN A 27 12.36 -3.38 -16.46
C ASN A 27 13.72 -3.94 -16.03
N LYS A 28 14.81 -3.21 -16.32
CA LYS A 28 16.15 -3.57 -15.81
C LYS A 28 16.42 -3.00 -14.43
N ILE A 29 15.97 -1.78 -14.15
CA ILE A 29 16.28 -1.08 -12.88
C ILE A 29 15.46 -1.62 -11.73
N MET A 30 14.16 -1.86 -11.93
CA MET A 30 13.29 -2.32 -10.84
C MET A 30 13.71 -3.65 -10.22
N PRO A 31 14.13 -4.69 -10.99
CA PRO A 31 14.66 -5.90 -10.39
C PRO A 31 15.90 -5.68 -9.53
N ASP A 32 16.83 -4.83 -9.97
CA ASP A 32 18.03 -4.50 -9.19
C ASP A 32 17.68 -3.72 -7.93
N PHE A 33 16.80 -2.75 -8.02
CA PHE A 33 16.26 -2.03 -6.86
C PHE A 33 15.65 -2.99 -5.83
N PHE A 34 14.77 -3.88 -6.26
CA PHE A 34 14.17 -4.85 -5.33
C PHE A 34 15.21 -5.79 -4.73
N LYS A 35 16.23 -6.16 -5.50
CA LYS A 35 17.31 -7.03 -5.03
C LYS A 35 18.15 -6.36 -3.94
N THR A 36 18.46 -5.07 -4.06
CA THR A 36 19.39 -4.36 -3.18
C THR A 36 18.70 -3.62 -2.05
N GLU A 37 17.55 -2.98 -2.31
CA GLU A 37 16.96 -2.02 -1.39
C GLU A 37 15.83 -2.59 -0.51
N THR A 38 15.18 -3.71 -0.92
CA THR A 38 14.00 -4.22 -0.22
C THR A 38 14.20 -4.46 1.27
N GLU A 39 15.38 -4.95 1.69
CA GLU A 39 15.68 -5.17 3.11
C GLU A 39 15.98 -3.89 3.87
N ASN A 40 16.42 -2.83 3.18
CA ASN A 40 16.94 -1.60 3.78
C ASN A 40 15.91 -0.45 3.74
N LEU A 41 14.74 -0.66 3.16
CA LEU A 41 13.69 0.37 3.11
C LEU A 41 13.28 0.78 4.52
N LYS A 42 13.30 2.10 4.76
CA LYS A 42 12.82 2.68 6.01
C LYS A 42 11.31 2.52 6.11
N ILE A 43 10.83 2.26 7.32
CA ILE A 43 9.40 2.25 7.60
C ILE A 43 8.85 3.68 7.59
N ILE A 44 7.58 3.79 7.24
CA ILE A 44 6.83 5.05 7.30
C ILE A 44 6.57 5.42 8.77
N ASN A 45 6.70 6.70 9.09
CA ASN A 45 6.45 7.19 10.45
C ASN A 45 5.10 6.70 10.99
N ASN A 46 5.08 6.26 12.24
CA ASN A 46 3.95 5.72 12.97
C ASN A 46 3.37 4.39 12.44
N SER A 47 3.75 3.91 11.24
CA SER A 47 3.17 2.68 10.67
C SER A 47 3.29 1.47 11.59
N LYS A 48 4.45 1.26 12.22
CA LYS A 48 4.68 0.15 13.15
C LYS A 48 3.69 0.18 14.33
N ASN A 49 3.59 1.32 15.01
CA ASN A 49 2.76 1.45 16.22
C ASN A 49 1.27 1.32 15.88
N VAL A 50 0.83 1.96 14.81
CA VAL A 50 -0.56 1.89 14.33
C VAL A 50 -0.92 0.46 13.92
N LEU A 51 -0.13 -0.18 13.08
CA LEU A 51 -0.41 -1.55 12.65
C LEU A 51 -0.39 -2.53 13.83
N LYS A 52 0.52 -2.36 14.80
CA LYS A 52 0.54 -3.16 16.03
C LYS A 52 -0.71 -2.94 16.89
N LYS A 53 -1.25 -1.74 16.95
CA LYS A 53 -2.50 -1.45 17.65
C LYS A 53 -3.69 -2.07 16.92
N LEU A 54 -3.80 -1.83 15.61
CA LEU A 54 -4.87 -2.38 14.78
C LEU A 54 -4.87 -3.92 14.73
N SER A 55 -3.70 -4.56 14.82
CA SER A 55 -3.60 -6.03 14.82
C SER A 55 -4.22 -6.71 16.04
N LYS A 56 -4.64 -5.95 17.07
CA LYS A 56 -5.44 -6.47 18.19
C LYS A 56 -6.91 -6.72 17.82
N PHE A 57 -7.38 -6.07 16.76
CA PHE A 57 -8.78 -6.11 16.31
C PHE A 57 -8.92 -6.70 14.91
N LEU A 58 -7.87 -6.61 14.09
CA LEU A 58 -7.90 -6.96 12.68
C LEU A 58 -6.72 -7.88 12.32
N GLN A 59 -6.96 -8.78 11.37
CA GLN A 59 -5.89 -9.50 10.69
C GLN A 59 -5.18 -8.57 9.71
N ILE A 60 -3.89 -8.32 9.91
CA ILE A 60 -3.06 -7.52 9.00
C ILE A 60 -2.36 -8.42 7.99
N ILE A 61 -2.45 -8.06 6.71
CA ILE A 61 -1.75 -8.75 5.61
C ILE A 61 -1.00 -7.70 4.77
N VAL A 62 0.26 -7.96 4.48
CA VAL A 62 1.07 -7.13 3.58
C VAL A 62 0.99 -7.71 2.17
N LEU A 63 0.24 -7.05 1.28
CA LEU A 63 0.13 -7.40 -0.15
C LEU A 63 1.04 -6.50 -0.98
N THR A 64 2.04 -7.08 -1.66
CA THR A 64 3.08 -6.33 -2.35
C THR A 64 3.37 -6.86 -3.76
N ASN A 65 3.65 -5.95 -4.70
CA ASN A 65 4.08 -6.29 -6.07
C ASN A 65 5.60 -6.57 -6.18
N LEU A 66 6.21 -6.98 -5.08
CA LEU A 66 7.58 -7.46 -5.06
C LEU A 66 7.68 -8.81 -5.80
N PRO A 67 8.73 -9.07 -6.60
CA PRO A 67 8.95 -10.39 -7.20
C PRO A 67 8.95 -11.50 -6.15
N HIS A 68 8.35 -12.65 -6.48
CA HIS A 68 8.22 -13.78 -5.53
C HIS A 68 9.56 -14.22 -4.92
N LYS A 69 10.62 -14.22 -5.71
CA LYS A 69 11.99 -14.57 -5.28
C LYS A 69 12.53 -13.66 -4.17
N ASP A 70 12.04 -12.43 -4.08
CA ASP A 70 12.49 -11.44 -3.10
C ASP A 70 11.55 -11.34 -1.87
N LYS A 71 10.50 -12.18 -1.78
CA LYS A 71 9.54 -12.21 -0.67
C LYS A 71 10.22 -12.26 0.70
N ASN A 72 11.22 -13.13 0.86
CA ASN A 72 11.92 -13.30 2.13
C ASN A 72 12.65 -12.02 2.58
N LYS A 73 13.11 -11.19 1.66
CA LYS A 73 13.71 -9.89 1.98
C LYS A 73 12.69 -8.94 2.60
N ARG A 74 11.47 -8.91 2.06
CA ARG A 74 10.36 -8.11 2.63
C ARG A 74 9.98 -8.63 4.02
N VAL A 75 9.89 -9.95 4.20
CA VAL A 75 9.61 -10.55 5.52
C VAL A 75 10.68 -10.13 6.52
N LYS A 76 11.97 -10.25 6.18
CA LYS A 76 13.07 -9.84 7.06
C LYS A 76 13.04 -8.33 7.37
N ALA A 77 12.76 -7.48 6.37
CA ALA A 77 12.65 -6.04 6.56
C ALA A 77 11.54 -5.68 7.57
N LEU A 78 10.39 -6.36 7.49
CA LEU A 78 9.29 -6.18 8.43
C LEU A 78 9.66 -6.70 9.83
N GLN A 79 10.26 -7.89 9.93
CA GLN A 79 10.68 -8.50 11.19
C GLN A 79 11.70 -7.64 11.95
N ARG A 80 12.67 -7.05 11.26
CA ARG A 80 13.63 -6.10 11.87
C ARG A 80 12.95 -4.87 12.51
N ASN A 81 11.72 -4.60 12.11
CA ASN A 81 10.89 -3.53 12.66
C ASN A 81 9.76 -4.05 13.56
N ASP A 82 9.84 -5.29 14.06
CA ASP A 82 8.83 -5.98 14.89
C ASP A 82 7.43 -6.01 14.24
N MET A 83 7.37 -6.05 12.93
CA MET A 83 6.13 -6.17 12.15
C MET A 83 6.02 -7.59 11.55
N ASN A 84 5.57 -8.55 12.35
CA ASN A 84 5.48 -9.97 11.98
C ASN A 84 4.15 -10.30 11.28
N PHE A 85 3.85 -9.57 10.20
CA PHE A 85 2.62 -9.76 9.43
C PHE A 85 2.84 -10.72 8.25
N PRO A 86 1.82 -11.52 7.86
CA PRO A 86 1.87 -12.31 6.64
C PRO A 86 2.15 -11.46 5.42
N VAL A 87 3.07 -11.91 4.56
CA VAL A 87 3.41 -11.24 3.30
C VAL A 87 2.92 -12.08 2.13
N ILE A 88 2.13 -11.48 1.27
CA ILE A 88 1.67 -12.05 0.00
C ILE A 88 2.25 -11.22 -1.14
N THR A 89 2.94 -11.88 -2.05
CA THR A 89 3.45 -11.23 -3.27
C THR A 89 2.42 -11.36 -4.38
N ASN A 90 2.30 -10.31 -5.17
CA ASN A 90 1.38 -10.20 -6.30
C ASN A 90 2.13 -9.70 -7.55
N SER A 91 1.50 -9.78 -8.68
CA SER A 91 1.95 -9.18 -9.94
C SER A 91 0.78 -8.50 -10.62
N GLY A 92 0.95 -7.25 -11.05
CA GLY A 92 -0.10 -6.44 -11.64
C GLY A 92 -1.05 -5.82 -10.61
N LEU A 93 -2.31 -5.58 -11.00
CA LEU A 93 -3.33 -4.95 -10.15
C LEU A 93 -3.71 -5.85 -8.96
N LYS A 94 -4.09 -5.24 -7.83
CA LYS A 94 -4.30 -5.96 -6.56
C LYS A 94 -5.73 -6.46 -6.32
N GLY A 95 -6.71 -6.06 -7.15
CA GLY A 95 -8.13 -6.38 -6.94
C GLY A 95 -8.42 -7.87 -6.80
N GLU A 96 -8.02 -8.68 -7.79
CA GLU A 96 -8.20 -10.13 -7.72
C GLU A 96 -7.50 -10.78 -6.53
N ALA A 97 -6.31 -10.28 -6.15
CA ALA A 97 -5.59 -10.83 -5.02
C ALA A 97 -6.32 -10.54 -3.70
N VAL A 98 -6.86 -9.34 -3.52
CA VAL A 98 -7.70 -8.98 -2.36
C VAL A 98 -8.94 -9.83 -2.32
N LYS A 99 -9.68 -9.95 -3.44
CA LYS A 99 -10.86 -10.82 -3.52
C LYS A 99 -10.54 -12.25 -3.11
N LYS A 100 -9.48 -12.86 -3.66
CA LYS A 100 -9.06 -14.23 -3.31
C LYS A 100 -8.67 -14.38 -1.83
N ILE A 101 -8.16 -13.33 -1.19
CA ILE A 101 -7.88 -13.33 0.25
C ILE A 101 -9.20 -13.33 1.04
N LEU A 102 -10.13 -12.45 0.68
CA LEU A 102 -11.42 -12.31 1.35
C LEU A 102 -12.30 -13.57 1.20
N ASP A 103 -12.34 -14.16 0.01
CA ASP A 103 -13.10 -15.38 -0.26
C ASP A 103 -12.67 -16.57 0.64
N LYS A 104 -11.42 -16.55 1.13
CA LYS A 104 -10.92 -17.59 2.06
C LYS A 104 -11.42 -17.42 3.49
N THR A 105 -11.93 -16.27 3.87
CA THR A 105 -12.39 -16.04 5.25
C THR A 105 -13.68 -16.78 5.60
N LYS A 106 -14.43 -17.22 4.58
CA LYS A 106 -15.74 -17.94 4.70
C LYS A 106 -16.84 -17.19 5.45
N ILE A 107 -16.56 -16.00 5.96
CA ILE A 107 -17.50 -15.12 6.63
C ILE A 107 -17.39 -13.72 6.05
N LYS A 108 -18.50 -12.97 6.09
CA LYS A 108 -18.45 -11.55 5.71
C LYS A 108 -17.71 -10.78 6.81
N VAL A 109 -16.59 -10.20 6.43
CA VAL A 109 -15.75 -9.40 7.35
C VAL A 109 -15.61 -7.99 6.80
N LYS A 110 -15.58 -7.01 7.69
CA LYS A 110 -15.19 -5.64 7.31
C LYS A 110 -13.72 -5.65 6.91
N SER A 111 -13.43 -5.12 5.75
CA SER A 111 -12.09 -5.10 5.18
C SER A 111 -11.65 -3.71 4.79
N PHE A 112 -10.37 -3.43 5.00
CA PHE A 112 -9.74 -2.16 4.66
C PHE A 112 -8.56 -2.44 3.75
N PHE A 113 -8.46 -1.70 2.66
CA PHE A 113 -7.33 -1.76 1.73
C PHE A 113 -6.64 -0.40 1.69
N ILE A 114 -5.34 -0.37 1.97
CA ILE A 114 -4.52 0.83 2.03
C ILE A 114 -3.42 0.73 0.98
N ASP A 115 -3.39 1.67 0.04
CA ASP A 115 -2.39 1.68 -1.04
C ASP A 115 -2.14 3.12 -1.52
N ASP A 116 -0.96 3.39 -2.07
CA ASP A 116 -0.58 4.69 -2.65
C ASP A 116 -0.83 4.76 -4.16
N MET A 117 -1.05 3.62 -4.81
CA MET A 117 -1.27 3.55 -6.26
C MET A 117 -2.76 3.67 -6.61
N PRO A 118 -3.20 4.75 -7.30
CA PRO A 118 -4.59 4.93 -7.70
C PRO A 118 -5.18 3.70 -8.43
N LEU A 119 -4.43 3.10 -9.35
CA LEU A 119 -4.88 1.93 -10.10
C LEU A 119 -5.11 0.69 -9.22
N ASN A 120 -4.39 0.54 -8.12
CA ASN A 120 -4.65 -0.53 -7.16
C ASN A 120 -5.95 -0.28 -6.39
N ILE A 121 -6.18 0.97 -5.97
CA ILE A 121 -7.43 1.40 -5.32
C ILE A 121 -8.63 1.13 -6.24
N ASP A 122 -8.56 1.58 -7.50
CA ASP A 122 -9.61 1.34 -8.50
C ASP A 122 -9.88 -0.16 -8.69
N SER A 123 -8.81 -0.94 -8.80
CA SER A 123 -8.92 -2.39 -9.01
C SER A 123 -9.56 -3.10 -7.81
N VAL A 124 -9.20 -2.74 -6.58
CA VAL A 124 -9.78 -3.36 -5.37
C VAL A 124 -11.23 -2.94 -5.18
N SER A 125 -11.55 -1.68 -5.35
CA SER A 125 -12.94 -1.19 -5.27
C SER A 125 -13.86 -1.89 -6.28
N LYS A 126 -13.35 -2.20 -7.48
CA LYS A 126 -14.09 -2.93 -8.51
C LYS A 126 -14.34 -4.39 -8.15
N GLU A 127 -13.31 -5.10 -7.67
CA GLU A 127 -13.37 -6.55 -7.41
C GLU A 127 -13.94 -6.90 -6.04
N SER A 128 -13.97 -5.94 -5.11
CA SER A 128 -14.41 -6.10 -3.72
C SER A 128 -15.09 -4.82 -3.24
N SER A 129 -16.33 -4.59 -3.70
CA SER A 129 -17.11 -3.36 -3.45
C SER A 129 -17.33 -3.04 -1.98
N ASP A 130 -17.35 -4.05 -1.11
CA ASP A 130 -17.53 -3.91 0.35
C ASP A 130 -16.23 -3.55 1.07
N THR A 131 -15.09 -3.53 0.35
CA THR A 131 -13.80 -3.15 0.94
C THR A 131 -13.66 -1.63 1.03
N VAL A 132 -13.36 -1.12 2.22
CA VAL A 132 -13.06 0.29 2.43
C VAL A 132 -11.68 0.59 1.86
N CYS A 133 -11.65 1.32 0.75
CA CYS A 133 -10.42 1.67 0.01
C CYS A 133 -9.85 3.00 0.50
N ILE A 134 -8.67 2.96 1.12
CA ILE A 134 -7.96 4.12 1.68
C ILE A 134 -6.77 4.45 0.78
N HIS A 135 -6.81 5.62 0.14
CA HIS A 135 -5.68 6.10 -0.63
C HIS A 135 -4.69 6.83 0.30
N PHE A 136 -3.45 6.33 0.40
CA PHE A 136 -2.46 6.82 1.34
C PHE A 136 -1.22 7.36 0.67
N ILE A 137 -0.99 8.66 0.78
CA ILE A 137 0.22 9.34 0.28
C ILE A 137 0.86 10.14 1.41
N GLN A 138 1.95 9.63 2.00
CA GLN A 138 2.69 10.34 3.04
C GLN A 138 3.47 11.53 2.47
N ASP A 139 4.16 11.35 1.36
CA ASP A 139 4.93 12.43 0.74
C ASP A 139 4.05 13.30 -0.15
N LYS A 140 3.66 14.46 0.37
CA LYS A 140 2.79 15.41 -0.33
C LYS A 140 3.37 15.90 -1.66
N ARG A 141 4.70 15.79 -1.87
CA ARG A 141 5.35 16.19 -3.13
C ARG A 141 4.92 15.31 -4.30
N ILE A 142 4.63 14.03 -4.05
CA ILE A 142 4.19 13.12 -5.11
C ILE A 142 2.68 13.10 -5.32
N LYS A 143 1.91 13.90 -4.56
CA LYS A 143 0.45 13.94 -4.66
C LYS A 143 -0.06 14.25 -6.07
N LYS A 144 0.63 15.13 -6.80
CA LYS A 144 0.29 15.45 -8.19
C LYS A 144 0.48 14.25 -9.14
N LEU A 145 1.46 13.37 -8.84
CA LEU A 145 1.75 12.17 -9.63
C LEU A 145 0.77 11.03 -9.32
N MET A 146 0.18 11.06 -8.13
CA MET A 146 -0.69 10.02 -7.59
C MET A 146 -2.00 10.66 -7.08
N PRO A 147 -2.86 11.18 -7.99
CA PRO A 147 -4.11 11.81 -7.59
C PRO A 147 -5.04 10.79 -6.96
N THR A 148 -5.80 11.20 -5.95
CA THR A 148 -6.78 10.33 -5.29
C THR A 148 -7.86 9.92 -6.28
N PRO A 149 -8.06 8.61 -6.54
CA PRO A 149 -9.09 8.14 -7.47
C PRO A 149 -10.47 8.29 -6.85
N LYS A 150 -11.50 8.40 -7.71
CA LYS A 150 -12.90 8.53 -7.26
C LYS A 150 -13.42 7.28 -6.53
N SER A 151 -12.81 6.13 -6.77
CA SER A 151 -13.10 4.85 -6.12
C SER A 151 -12.54 4.73 -4.70
N ALA A 152 -11.66 5.65 -4.29
CA ALA A 152 -11.21 5.69 -2.89
C ALA A 152 -12.36 6.14 -1.98
N THR A 153 -12.58 5.41 -0.90
CA THR A 153 -13.52 5.82 0.15
C THR A 153 -13.04 7.09 0.83
N ILE A 154 -11.73 7.18 1.07
CA ILE A 154 -11.09 8.31 1.73
C ILE A 154 -9.59 8.37 1.39
N SER A 155 -8.93 9.51 1.64
CA SER A 155 -7.48 9.64 1.51
C SER A 155 -6.84 10.25 2.75
N PHE A 156 -5.65 9.74 3.10
CA PHE A 156 -4.86 10.21 4.24
C PHE A 156 -3.40 10.44 3.87
N HIS A 157 -2.69 11.18 4.74
CA HIS A 157 -1.27 11.51 4.60
C HIS A 157 -0.40 11.04 5.79
N ASN A 158 -1.00 10.53 6.84
CA ASN A 158 -0.32 9.96 7.99
C ASN A 158 -1.08 8.74 8.56
N TRP A 159 -0.37 7.91 9.30
CA TRP A 159 -0.92 6.66 9.85
C TRP A 159 -1.84 6.88 11.04
N LEU A 160 -1.73 7.98 11.77
CA LEU A 160 -2.59 8.24 12.95
C LEU A 160 -4.02 8.54 12.50
N ASP A 161 -4.21 9.28 11.40
CA ASP A 161 -5.54 9.52 10.83
C ASP A 161 -6.17 8.22 10.32
N ILE A 162 -5.37 7.32 9.73
CA ILE A 162 -5.83 5.99 9.31
C ILE A 162 -6.28 5.17 10.53
N GLU A 163 -5.50 5.20 11.63
CA GLU A 163 -5.85 4.51 12.87
C GLU A 163 -7.21 4.94 13.38
N ASN A 164 -7.41 6.26 13.56
CA ASN A 164 -8.66 6.80 14.06
C ASN A 164 -9.83 6.41 13.15
N PHE A 165 -9.69 6.62 11.85
CA PHE A 165 -10.73 6.26 10.88
C PHE A 165 -11.11 4.78 10.92
N ILE A 166 -10.13 3.87 11.01
CA ILE A 166 -10.40 2.43 11.09
C ILE A 166 -11.09 2.07 12.39
N LEU A 167 -10.64 2.60 13.54
CA LEU A 167 -11.23 2.30 14.83
C LEU A 167 -12.68 2.81 14.93
N ASP A 168 -12.96 4.03 14.44
CA ASP A 168 -14.31 4.59 14.39
C ASP A 168 -15.23 3.69 13.55
N ASN A 169 -14.75 3.27 12.38
CA ASN A 169 -15.50 2.35 11.51
C ASN A 169 -15.77 0.95 12.12
N LEU A 170 -14.91 0.48 13.02
CA LEU A 170 -15.15 -0.79 13.71
C LEU A 170 -16.17 -0.64 14.84
N ASN A 171 -16.21 0.50 15.51
CA ASN A 171 -17.16 0.78 16.60
C ASN A 171 -18.59 0.95 16.06
N ASP A 172 -18.78 1.63 14.92
CA ASP A 172 -20.10 1.83 14.31
C ASP A 172 -20.83 0.52 13.97
N ASP A 173 -20.10 -0.55 13.67
CA ASP A 173 -20.70 -1.85 13.39
C ASP A 173 -21.11 -2.59 14.70
N GLY A 174 -20.37 -2.36 15.79
CA GLY A 174 -20.70 -2.94 17.11
C GLY A 174 -22.01 -2.42 17.69
N GLU A 175 -22.38 -1.18 17.38
CA GLU A 175 -23.65 -0.57 17.84
C GLU A 175 -24.87 -1.06 17.04
N LYS A 176 -24.67 -1.51 15.78
CA LYS A 176 -25.76 -2.00 14.92
C LYS A 176 -26.16 -3.46 15.21
N GLU A 177 -25.27 -4.26 15.80
CA GLU A 177 -25.55 -5.65 16.17
C GLU A 177 -26.25 -5.79 17.54
N THR A 178 -26.40 -4.69 18.29
CA THR A 178 -27.02 -4.66 19.62
C THR A 178 -28.45 -4.08 19.65
N GLN A 179 -29.01 -3.77 18.48
CA GLN A 179 -30.42 -3.34 18.32
C GLN A 179 -31.23 -4.42 17.59
#